data_bb49cdbcb520e3421fdccecf68570af8
#
_entry.id   bb49cdbcb520e3421fdccecf68570af8
#
_cell.length_a   1.000
_cell.length_b   1.000
_cell.length_c   1.000
_cell.angle_alpha   90.00
_cell.angle_beta   90.00
_cell.angle_gamma   90.00
#
_symmetry.space_group_name_H-M   'P 1'
#
loop_
_entity.id
_entity.type
_entity.pdbx_description
1 polymer ?
#
loop_
_entity_poly.entity_id
_entity_poly.type
_entity_poly.pdbx_seq_one_letter_code
_entity_poly.pdbx_strand_id
1 'polypeptide(L)'
;MDDLVAQALEKKNITSVVLCVKKGDDSFSHVSSAGNMVVDTPYYLASVTKLYITTSILKLRMENKVDLEDKISEYLPKSVVSGIHVLKDIDYSNEITIKHLMSNTSGIPDYFTSDVFLELIAGKDQLWTFEKTVQSVKKLKPKFKPGQKGKVHYSDTNYQLLGEIIKIITGKTIQEVFKEFIFDVLNLQHTYVYENIDDKTPLPLTYKSKQLQIPQYMSSIPAEGGIVSTAQESMVFLTAFINGQLFPKKDFDELMENWNFLLLPGQFYYGVGIAKQPISLCSFKNGLIGHWGQSGAFAFYYPQKDLYFTGTVNQITGHSVAGRLISKIIKHF
;
A
#
# COMPACT_ATOMS: atom_id res chain seq x y z
N MET A 1 -21.39 13.93 -8.46
CA MET A 1 -20.45 13.19 -7.60
C MET A 1 -20.61 13.57 -6.14
N ASP A 2 -20.80 14.82 -5.84
CA ASP A 2 -20.96 15.31 -4.46
C ASP A 2 -22.08 14.59 -3.70
N ASP A 3 -23.22 14.35 -4.33
CA ASP A 3 -24.31 13.57 -3.76
C ASP A 3 -23.90 12.12 -3.41
N LEU A 4 -23.04 11.49 -4.25
CA LEU A 4 -22.55 10.15 -3.99
C LEU A 4 -21.57 10.11 -2.81
N VAL A 5 -20.75 11.15 -2.69
CA VAL A 5 -19.81 11.32 -1.56
C VAL A 5 -20.61 11.59 -0.29
N ALA A 6 -21.61 12.48 -0.34
CA ALA A 6 -22.52 12.74 0.80
C ALA A 6 -23.29 11.47 1.23
N GLN A 7 -23.82 10.68 0.29
CA GLN A 7 -24.48 9.40 0.59
C GLN A 7 -23.56 8.38 1.25
N ALA A 8 -22.24 8.47 1.07
CA ALA A 8 -21.30 7.58 1.74
C ALA A 8 -21.27 7.83 3.26
N LEU A 9 -21.53 9.06 3.74
CA LEU A 9 -21.63 9.38 5.16
C LEU A 9 -22.84 8.73 5.85
N GLU A 10 -23.90 8.41 5.11
CA GLU A 10 -25.08 7.72 5.66
C GLU A 10 -24.75 6.28 6.09
N LYS A 11 -23.59 5.77 5.69
CA LYS A 11 -23.16 4.42 6.03
C LYS A 11 -22.63 4.38 7.46
N LYS A 12 -22.98 3.32 8.17
CA LYS A 12 -22.61 3.14 9.58
C LYS A 12 -21.10 3.35 9.78
N ASN A 13 -20.75 4.17 10.75
CA ASN A 13 -19.39 4.50 11.19
C ASN A 13 -18.55 5.29 10.16
N ILE A 14 -19.10 5.79 9.08
CA ILE A 14 -18.41 6.70 8.17
C ILE A 14 -18.66 8.13 8.64
N THR A 15 -17.59 8.84 8.99
CA THR A 15 -17.65 10.23 9.47
C THR A 15 -16.95 11.21 8.55
N SER A 16 -16.20 10.68 7.60
CA SER A 16 -15.32 11.47 6.72
C SER A 16 -15.13 10.74 5.39
N VAL A 17 -15.24 11.46 4.31
CA VAL A 17 -14.99 10.95 2.97
C VAL A 17 -14.32 12.04 2.14
N VAL A 18 -13.25 11.69 1.43
CA VAL A 18 -12.72 12.50 0.34
C VAL A 18 -12.48 11.60 -0.86
N LEU A 19 -12.81 12.10 -2.04
CA LEU A 19 -12.66 11.40 -3.31
C LEU A 19 -12.16 12.37 -4.37
N CYS A 20 -11.11 12.00 -5.07
CA CYS A 20 -10.67 12.62 -6.30
C CYS A 20 -10.87 11.63 -7.45
N VAL A 21 -11.48 12.09 -8.54
CA VAL A 21 -11.69 11.32 -9.78
C VAL A 21 -11.11 12.11 -10.94
N LYS A 22 -10.36 11.42 -11.78
CA LYS A 22 -9.75 12.03 -12.95
C LYS A 22 -9.87 11.09 -14.15
N LYS A 23 -10.06 11.63 -15.35
CA LYS A 23 -9.95 10.90 -16.61
C LYS A 23 -8.53 11.05 -17.17
N GLY A 24 -7.99 10.02 -17.78
CA GLY A 24 -6.59 10.01 -18.22
C GLY A 24 -6.29 11.02 -19.34
N ASP A 25 -7.29 11.39 -20.15
CA ASP A 25 -7.18 12.42 -21.17
C ASP A 25 -7.35 13.87 -20.66
N ASP A 26 -7.36 14.05 -19.33
CA ASP A 26 -7.58 15.33 -18.64
C ASP A 26 -8.92 16.03 -18.96
N SER A 27 -9.84 15.39 -19.70
CA SER A 27 -11.15 15.96 -20.03
C SER A 27 -12.08 16.09 -18.81
N PHE A 28 -11.74 15.41 -17.70
CA PHE A 28 -12.49 15.45 -16.46
C PHE A 28 -11.56 15.31 -15.25
N SER A 29 -11.75 16.20 -14.27
CA SER A 29 -11.17 16.10 -12.94
C SER A 29 -12.14 16.68 -11.92
N HIS A 30 -12.40 15.96 -10.83
CA HIS A 30 -13.27 16.43 -9.76
C HIS A 30 -12.79 15.91 -8.42
N VAL A 31 -12.81 16.78 -7.41
CA VAL A 31 -12.57 16.41 -6.03
C VAL A 31 -13.78 16.79 -5.18
N SER A 32 -14.18 15.90 -4.31
CA SER A 32 -15.33 16.08 -3.42
C SER A 32 -15.03 15.54 -2.03
N SER A 33 -15.55 16.20 -1.01
CA SER A 33 -15.41 15.75 0.38
C SER A 33 -16.71 15.93 1.15
N ALA A 34 -16.85 15.15 2.23
CA ALA A 34 -18.00 15.27 3.12
C ALA A 34 -17.63 14.83 4.55
N GLY A 35 -18.39 15.34 5.53
CA GLY A 35 -18.18 15.06 6.94
C GLY A 35 -17.04 15.88 7.53
N ASN A 36 -16.17 15.24 8.32
CA ASN A 36 -15.08 15.92 9.04
C ASN A 36 -13.82 16.15 8.17
N MET A 37 -13.94 16.04 6.84
CA MET A 37 -12.85 16.30 5.89
C MET A 37 -13.24 17.41 4.93
N VAL A 38 -12.26 18.22 4.56
CA VAL A 38 -12.28 19.07 3.36
C VAL A 38 -11.36 18.47 2.30
N VAL A 39 -11.43 18.98 1.08
CA VAL A 39 -10.72 18.41 -0.08
C VAL A 39 -9.21 18.28 0.11
N ASP A 40 -8.61 19.20 0.85
CA ASP A 40 -7.17 19.24 1.12
C ASP A 40 -6.76 18.59 2.45
N THR A 41 -7.69 17.92 3.15
CA THR A 41 -7.38 17.27 4.42
C THR A 41 -6.39 16.14 4.22
N PRO A 42 -5.20 16.16 4.85
CA PRO A 42 -4.24 15.06 4.80
C PRO A 42 -4.76 13.85 5.58
N TYR A 43 -4.44 12.65 5.07
CA TYR A 43 -4.82 11.38 5.70
C TYR A 43 -3.75 10.31 5.49
N TYR A 44 -3.76 9.29 6.35
CA TYR A 44 -2.85 8.18 6.23
C TYR A 44 -3.19 7.29 5.03
N LEU A 45 -2.22 7.07 4.16
CA LEU A 45 -2.36 6.20 2.99
C LEU A 45 -2.39 4.71 3.34
N ALA A 46 -1.84 4.35 4.50
CA ALA A 46 -1.65 2.95 4.90
C ALA A 46 -1.03 2.16 3.74
N SER A 47 -1.53 0.97 3.40
CA SER A 47 -0.93 0.10 2.38
C SER A 47 -0.86 0.67 0.95
N VAL A 48 -1.47 1.82 0.65
CA VAL A 48 -1.19 2.54 -0.62
C VAL A 48 0.29 2.95 -0.69
N THR A 49 0.97 3.14 0.46
CA THR A 49 2.42 3.35 0.59
C THR A 49 3.24 2.31 -0.17
N LYS A 50 2.73 1.08 -0.32
CA LYS A 50 3.43 0.01 -1.04
C LYS A 50 3.70 0.32 -2.51
N LEU A 51 2.87 1.16 -3.14
CA LEU A 51 3.12 1.65 -4.50
C LEU A 51 4.35 2.56 -4.57
N TYR A 52 4.65 3.31 -3.50
CA TYR A 52 5.84 4.16 -3.40
C TYR A 52 7.12 3.30 -3.22
N ILE A 53 7.04 2.22 -2.44
CA ILE A 53 8.13 1.23 -2.35
C ILE A 53 8.36 0.57 -3.72
N THR A 54 7.28 0.15 -4.40
CA THR A 54 7.37 -0.42 -5.75
C THR A 54 8.07 0.55 -6.71
N THR A 55 7.69 1.82 -6.69
CA THR A 55 8.34 2.88 -7.47
C THR A 55 9.83 2.98 -7.14
N SER A 56 10.20 2.97 -5.86
CA SER A 56 11.58 3.10 -5.42
C SER A 56 12.45 1.93 -5.87
N ILE A 57 11.93 0.69 -5.77
CA ILE A 57 12.63 -0.50 -6.28
C ILE A 57 12.82 -0.40 -7.80
N LEU A 58 11.80 0.01 -8.56
CA LEU A 58 11.92 0.15 -10.02
C LEU A 58 12.90 1.25 -10.43
N LYS A 59 12.98 2.36 -9.67
CA LYS A 59 14.01 3.38 -9.90
C LYS A 59 15.42 2.87 -9.61
N LEU A 60 15.61 2.13 -8.54
CA LEU A 60 16.90 1.48 -8.26
C LEU A 60 17.26 0.44 -9.31
N ARG A 61 16.28 -0.28 -9.87
CA ARG A 61 16.46 -1.20 -11.00
C ARG A 61 16.94 -0.48 -12.26
N MET A 62 16.36 0.69 -12.57
CA MET A 62 16.83 1.53 -13.69
C MET A 62 18.29 1.97 -13.52
N GLU A 63 18.74 2.15 -12.28
CA GLU A 63 20.12 2.50 -11.94
C GLU A 63 21.04 1.27 -11.88
N ASN A 64 20.56 0.07 -12.20
CA ASN A 64 21.25 -1.23 -12.08
C ASN A 64 21.77 -1.52 -10.67
N LYS A 65 21.09 -1.01 -9.64
CA LYS A 65 21.42 -1.22 -8.22
C LYS A 65 20.69 -2.39 -7.59
N VAL A 66 19.63 -2.88 -8.22
CA VAL A 66 18.83 -4.02 -7.79
C VAL A 66 18.18 -4.69 -9.01
N ASP A 67 18.03 -6.02 -8.99
CA ASP A 67 17.15 -6.77 -9.89
C ASP A 67 16.04 -7.45 -9.10
N LEU A 68 14.90 -7.69 -9.75
CA LEU A 68 13.77 -8.35 -9.10
C LEU A 68 14.06 -9.80 -8.71
N GLU A 69 14.99 -10.46 -9.39
CA GLU A 69 15.41 -11.83 -9.12
C GLU A 69 16.57 -11.92 -8.11
N ASP A 70 17.16 -10.78 -7.69
CA ASP A 70 18.20 -10.76 -6.67
C ASP A 70 17.69 -11.34 -5.36
N LYS A 71 18.57 -12.08 -4.66
CA LYS A 71 18.25 -12.63 -3.34
C LYS A 71 18.32 -11.55 -2.28
N ILE A 72 17.38 -11.56 -1.34
CA ILE A 72 17.41 -10.62 -0.20
C ILE A 72 18.69 -10.74 0.63
N SER A 73 19.34 -11.91 0.61
CA SER A 73 20.62 -12.16 1.28
C SER A 73 21.82 -11.44 0.68
N GLU A 74 21.68 -10.86 -0.51
CA GLU A 74 22.70 -10.03 -1.15
C GLU A 74 22.76 -8.62 -0.51
N TYR A 75 21.65 -8.19 0.09
CA TYR A 75 21.50 -6.86 0.68
C TYR A 75 21.41 -6.91 2.20
N LEU A 76 20.56 -7.78 2.72
CA LEU A 76 20.26 -7.81 4.16
C LEU A 76 21.33 -8.60 4.94
N PRO A 77 21.68 -8.14 6.16
CA PRO A 77 22.66 -8.83 6.99
C PRO A 77 22.18 -10.25 7.38
N LYS A 78 23.13 -11.15 7.57
CA LYS A 78 22.86 -12.54 7.94
C LYS A 78 21.98 -12.67 9.20
N SER A 79 22.11 -11.74 10.16
CA SER A 79 21.27 -11.68 11.36
C SER A 79 19.78 -11.46 11.07
N VAL A 80 19.45 -10.81 9.97
CA VAL A 80 18.07 -10.62 9.48
C VAL A 80 17.62 -11.84 8.71
N VAL A 81 18.39 -12.27 7.70
CA VAL A 81 18.01 -13.30 6.74
C VAL A 81 17.92 -14.68 7.40
N SER A 82 18.96 -15.09 8.16
CA SER A 82 19.04 -16.45 8.71
C SER A 82 17.83 -16.77 9.58
N GLY A 83 17.08 -17.81 9.23
CA GLY A 83 15.92 -18.28 9.97
C GLY A 83 14.65 -17.44 9.84
N ILE A 84 14.58 -16.50 8.89
CA ILE A 84 13.34 -15.73 8.66
C ILE A 84 12.26 -16.56 7.96
N HIS A 85 12.66 -17.67 7.32
CA HIS A 85 11.75 -18.59 6.64
C HIS A 85 12.17 -20.05 6.85
N VAL A 86 11.85 -20.62 8.03
CA VAL A 86 12.09 -22.04 8.31
C VAL A 86 10.77 -22.80 8.20
N LEU A 87 10.65 -23.67 7.20
CA LEU A 87 9.45 -24.46 6.94
C LEU A 87 9.80 -25.95 6.97
N LYS A 88 9.19 -26.73 7.88
CA LYS A 88 9.44 -28.16 8.07
C LYS A 88 10.94 -28.47 8.25
N ASP A 89 11.59 -27.71 9.13
CA ASP A 89 13.01 -27.81 9.50
C ASP A 89 14.01 -27.48 8.35
N ILE A 90 13.53 -26.95 7.25
CA ILE A 90 14.35 -26.47 6.14
C ILE A 90 14.32 -24.95 6.12
N ASP A 91 15.51 -24.32 6.11
CA ASP A 91 15.65 -22.86 6.01
C ASP A 91 15.69 -22.46 4.52
N TYR A 92 14.61 -21.82 4.06
CA TYR A 92 14.43 -21.28 2.71
C TYR A 92 14.78 -19.79 2.61
N SER A 93 15.31 -19.18 3.67
CA SER A 93 15.55 -17.74 3.74
C SER A 93 16.40 -17.22 2.58
N ASN A 94 17.39 -17.98 2.14
CA ASN A 94 18.28 -17.62 1.02
C ASN A 94 17.65 -17.84 -0.37
N GLU A 95 16.46 -18.40 -0.46
CA GLU A 95 15.73 -18.55 -1.73
C GLU A 95 14.81 -17.37 -2.04
N ILE A 96 14.63 -16.47 -1.07
CA ILE A 96 13.71 -15.34 -1.21
C ILE A 96 14.33 -14.26 -2.08
N THR A 97 13.58 -13.80 -3.09
CA THR A 97 13.98 -12.70 -3.98
C THR A 97 13.22 -11.42 -3.69
N ILE A 98 13.69 -10.30 -4.23
CA ILE A 98 12.96 -9.01 -4.25
C ILE A 98 11.56 -9.21 -4.83
N LYS A 99 11.44 -9.92 -5.95
CA LYS A 99 10.16 -10.24 -6.59
C LYS A 99 9.22 -11.02 -5.67
N HIS A 100 9.74 -11.98 -4.92
CA HIS A 100 8.94 -12.72 -3.95
C HIS A 100 8.35 -11.82 -2.87
N LEU A 101 9.12 -10.85 -2.38
CA LEU A 101 8.62 -9.85 -1.42
C LEU A 101 7.56 -8.96 -2.06
N MET A 102 7.86 -8.36 -3.22
CA MET A 102 6.95 -7.45 -3.92
C MET A 102 5.63 -8.11 -4.30
N SER A 103 5.64 -9.39 -4.69
CA SER A 103 4.44 -10.12 -5.12
C SER A 103 3.71 -10.86 -4.00
N ASN A 104 4.18 -10.75 -2.75
CA ASN A 104 3.62 -11.49 -1.62
C ASN A 104 3.66 -13.02 -1.79
N THR A 105 4.66 -13.52 -2.54
CA THR A 105 4.90 -14.95 -2.79
C THR A 105 6.11 -15.50 -2.01
N SER A 106 6.64 -14.72 -1.08
CA SER A 106 7.77 -15.13 -0.22
C SER A 106 7.39 -16.24 0.76
N GLY A 107 6.13 -16.33 1.16
CA GLY A 107 5.67 -17.22 2.24
C GLY A 107 6.03 -16.75 3.65
N ILE A 108 6.71 -15.60 3.80
CA ILE A 108 7.02 -14.99 5.09
C ILE A 108 5.71 -14.63 5.80
N PRO A 109 5.56 -14.97 7.10
CA PRO A 109 4.39 -14.58 7.88
C PRO A 109 4.30 -13.06 8.04
N ASP A 110 3.09 -12.58 8.22
CA ASP A 110 2.89 -11.17 8.55
C ASP A 110 3.13 -10.92 10.05
N TYR A 111 3.92 -9.90 10.36
CA TYR A 111 4.08 -9.45 11.75
C TYR A 111 2.81 -8.79 12.27
N PHE A 112 2.02 -8.17 11.37
CA PHE A 112 0.75 -7.53 11.71
C PHE A 112 -0.34 -8.58 11.92
N THR A 113 -0.21 -9.30 13.04
CA THR A 113 -1.14 -10.35 13.43
C THR A 113 -2.45 -9.78 13.99
N SER A 114 -3.45 -10.65 14.17
CA SER A 114 -4.69 -10.28 14.84
C SER A 114 -4.45 -9.69 16.24
N ASP A 115 -3.45 -10.18 16.97
CA ASP A 115 -3.13 -9.69 18.30
C ASP A 115 -2.57 -8.26 18.27
N VAL A 116 -1.66 -7.97 17.32
CA VAL A 116 -1.14 -6.61 17.10
C VAL A 116 -2.29 -5.66 16.76
N PHE A 117 -3.17 -6.07 15.85
CA PHE A 117 -4.35 -5.28 15.50
C PHE A 117 -5.27 -5.01 16.72
N LEU A 118 -5.57 -6.05 17.50
CA LEU A 118 -6.41 -5.93 18.70
C LEU A 118 -5.80 -5.00 19.76
N GLU A 119 -4.49 -5.04 19.93
CA GLU A 119 -3.78 -4.11 20.82
C GLU A 119 -3.91 -2.67 20.36
N LEU A 120 -3.70 -2.39 19.07
CA LEU A 120 -3.82 -1.04 18.52
C LEU A 120 -5.25 -0.47 18.65
N ILE A 121 -6.28 -1.25 18.35
CA ILE A 121 -7.68 -0.78 18.52
C ILE A 121 -8.09 -0.65 19.99
N ALA A 122 -7.40 -1.36 20.90
CA ALA A 122 -7.55 -1.17 22.35
C ALA A 122 -6.83 0.09 22.84
N GLY A 123 -6.04 0.77 22.00
CA GLY A 123 -5.30 2.00 22.32
C GLY A 123 -3.90 1.75 22.89
N LYS A 124 -3.35 0.54 22.72
CA LYS A 124 -1.95 0.25 23.04
C LYS A 124 -1.06 0.69 21.88
N ASP A 125 -0.70 1.96 21.87
CA ASP A 125 0.22 2.52 20.89
C ASP A 125 1.66 2.18 21.25
N GLN A 126 2.42 1.60 20.34
CA GLN A 126 3.80 1.23 20.55
C GLN A 126 4.59 1.24 19.25
N LEU A 127 5.87 1.57 19.33
CA LEU A 127 6.81 1.47 18.21
C LEU A 127 6.92 0.00 17.76
N TRP A 128 6.89 -0.18 16.46
CA TRP A 128 7.09 -1.46 15.80
C TRP A 128 8.33 -1.40 14.90
N THR A 129 9.53 -1.45 15.54
CA THR A 129 10.80 -1.31 14.82
C THR A 129 11.05 -2.48 13.87
N PHE A 130 11.94 -2.27 12.90
CA PHE A 130 12.36 -3.33 11.98
C PHE A 130 12.91 -4.57 12.70
N GLU A 131 13.74 -4.38 13.73
CA GLU A 131 14.30 -5.45 14.54
C GLU A 131 13.20 -6.24 15.26
N LYS A 132 12.21 -5.54 15.83
CA LYS A 132 11.05 -6.17 16.48
C LYS A 132 10.23 -6.99 15.48
N THR A 133 10.05 -6.48 14.25
CA THR A 133 9.39 -7.22 13.16
C THR A 133 10.15 -8.50 12.86
N VAL A 134 11.46 -8.44 12.60
CA VAL A 134 12.28 -9.60 12.28
C VAL A 134 12.23 -10.64 13.40
N GLN A 135 12.39 -10.21 14.65
CA GLN A 135 12.33 -11.12 15.81
C GLN A 135 10.96 -11.78 15.98
N SER A 136 9.87 -11.05 15.72
CA SER A 136 8.52 -11.57 15.81
C SER A 136 8.24 -12.59 14.70
N VAL A 137 8.62 -12.28 13.49
CA VAL A 137 8.40 -13.13 12.30
C VAL A 137 9.16 -14.45 12.39
N LYS A 138 10.40 -14.44 12.90
CA LYS A 138 11.19 -15.66 13.12
C LYS A 138 10.55 -16.65 14.10
N LYS A 139 9.62 -16.21 14.92
CA LYS A 139 8.84 -17.06 15.84
C LYS A 139 7.56 -17.59 15.21
N LEU A 140 7.16 -17.06 14.05
CA LEU A 140 5.95 -17.46 13.35
C LEU A 140 6.25 -18.52 12.30
N LYS A 141 5.25 -19.34 11.97
CA LYS A 141 5.39 -20.40 10.96
C LYS A 141 5.19 -19.82 9.56
N PRO A 142 6.16 -19.99 8.64
CA PRO A 142 5.98 -19.66 7.23
C PRO A 142 4.78 -20.36 6.60
N LYS A 143 4.18 -19.72 5.61
CA LYS A 143 2.92 -20.19 4.99
C LYS A 143 3.14 -21.25 3.91
N PHE A 144 4.18 -21.10 3.11
CA PHE A 144 4.56 -21.97 1.98
C PHE A 144 5.99 -21.66 1.56
N LYS A 145 6.59 -22.46 0.68
CA LYS A 145 7.94 -22.21 0.13
C LYS A 145 7.97 -20.94 -0.73
N PRO A 146 9.05 -20.14 -0.71
CA PRO A 146 9.19 -18.98 -1.58
C PRO A 146 8.92 -19.35 -3.05
N GLY A 147 8.14 -18.52 -3.76
CA GLY A 147 7.79 -18.74 -5.16
C GLY A 147 6.90 -19.95 -5.44
N GLN A 148 6.32 -20.59 -4.42
CA GLN A 148 5.45 -21.75 -4.64
C GLN A 148 4.25 -21.39 -5.51
N LYS A 149 4.13 -22.06 -6.68
CA LYS A 149 3.10 -21.80 -7.69
C LYS A 149 1.69 -21.74 -7.08
N GLY A 150 0.97 -20.67 -7.38
CA GLY A 150 -0.41 -20.46 -6.96
C GLY A 150 -0.57 -20.15 -5.47
N LYS A 151 0.54 -19.86 -4.75
CA LYS A 151 0.49 -19.46 -3.35
C LYS A 151 0.88 -17.99 -3.20
N VAL A 152 0.05 -17.28 -2.45
CA VAL A 152 0.26 -15.87 -2.10
C VAL A 152 -0.20 -15.65 -0.66
N HIS A 153 0.52 -14.84 0.08
CA HIS A 153 0.18 -14.43 1.44
C HIS A 153 0.58 -12.98 1.63
N TYR A 154 -0.41 -12.10 1.73
CA TYR A 154 -0.18 -10.68 1.98
C TYR A 154 0.53 -10.53 3.32
N SER A 155 1.64 -9.80 3.31
CA SER A 155 2.48 -9.62 4.48
C SER A 155 3.15 -8.24 4.47
N ASP A 156 2.86 -7.44 5.48
CA ASP A 156 3.50 -6.14 5.69
C ASP A 156 5.01 -6.31 5.98
N THR A 157 5.40 -7.46 6.54
CA THR A 157 6.81 -7.84 6.74
C THR A 157 7.61 -7.75 5.44
N ASN A 158 7.02 -8.18 4.30
CA ASN A 158 7.71 -8.11 3.01
C ASN A 158 8.13 -6.68 2.67
N TYR A 159 7.27 -5.71 2.95
CA TYR A 159 7.52 -4.31 2.63
C TYR A 159 8.45 -3.63 3.62
N GLN A 160 8.47 -4.05 4.88
CA GLN A 160 9.54 -3.64 5.81
C GLN A 160 10.92 -4.13 5.34
N LEU A 161 11.02 -5.39 4.88
CA LEU A 161 12.26 -5.92 4.31
C LEU A 161 12.68 -5.15 3.05
N LEU A 162 11.75 -4.83 2.14
CA LEU A 162 12.02 -4.00 0.96
C LEU A 162 12.49 -2.60 1.36
N GLY A 163 11.86 -1.99 2.36
CA GLY A 163 12.27 -0.70 2.89
C GLY A 163 13.70 -0.72 3.44
N GLU A 164 14.07 -1.77 4.18
CA GLU A 164 15.43 -1.91 4.70
C GLU A 164 16.46 -2.12 3.58
N ILE A 165 16.12 -2.90 2.55
CA ILE A 165 16.96 -3.08 1.36
C ILE A 165 17.18 -1.73 0.66
N ILE A 166 16.12 -0.94 0.45
CA ILE A 166 16.22 0.40 -0.14
C ILE A 166 17.18 1.28 0.68
N LYS A 167 17.05 1.28 2.01
CA LYS A 167 17.93 2.04 2.92
C LYS A 167 19.40 1.61 2.78
N ILE A 168 19.66 0.32 2.72
CA ILE A 168 21.03 -0.22 2.58
C ILE A 168 21.64 0.18 1.23
N ILE A 169 20.87 0.05 0.13
CA ILE A 169 21.36 0.40 -1.21
C ILE A 169 21.64 1.90 -1.34
N THR A 170 20.79 2.73 -0.76
CA THR A 170 20.86 4.19 -0.93
C THR A 170 21.67 4.91 0.14
N GLY A 171 21.83 4.30 1.32
CA GLY A 171 22.40 4.96 2.50
C GLY A 171 21.49 6.06 3.10
N LYS A 172 20.19 6.10 2.70
CA LYS A 172 19.21 7.13 3.06
C LYS A 172 18.04 6.53 3.84
N THR A 173 17.31 7.36 4.60
CA THR A 173 16.02 6.99 5.18
C THR A 173 14.95 6.82 4.10
N ILE A 174 13.86 6.12 4.40
CA ILE A 174 12.73 5.99 3.47
C ILE A 174 12.11 7.35 3.11
N GLN A 175 12.03 8.27 4.07
CA GLN A 175 11.58 9.65 3.83
C GLN A 175 12.45 10.36 2.79
N GLU A 176 13.78 10.28 2.93
CA GLU A 176 14.71 10.90 2.00
C GLU A 176 14.63 10.27 0.60
N VAL A 177 14.49 8.94 0.53
CA VAL A 177 14.33 8.23 -0.75
C VAL A 177 13.02 8.61 -1.43
N PHE A 178 11.90 8.62 -0.72
CA PHE A 178 10.62 9.01 -1.30
C PHE A 178 10.63 10.47 -1.72
N LYS A 179 11.26 11.35 -0.92
CA LYS A 179 11.41 12.76 -1.26
C LYS A 179 12.17 12.93 -2.58
N GLU A 180 13.34 12.33 -2.70
CA GLU A 180 14.20 12.46 -3.89
C GLU A 180 13.60 11.77 -5.12
N PHE A 181 13.05 10.56 -4.94
CA PHE A 181 12.59 9.75 -6.06
C PHE A 181 11.18 10.12 -6.54
N ILE A 182 10.35 10.66 -5.66
CA ILE A 182 8.92 10.81 -5.93
C ILE A 182 8.42 12.22 -5.59
N PHE A 183 8.56 12.68 -4.33
CA PHE A 183 7.87 13.89 -3.88
C PHE A 183 8.38 15.13 -4.61
N ASP A 184 9.71 15.33 -4.66
CA ASP A 184 10.31 16.47 -5.35
C ASP A 184 10.12 16.38 -6.89
N VAL A 185 10.20 15.16 -7.45
CA VAL A 185 9.99 14.93 -8.89
C VAL A 185 8.57 15.32 -9.34
N LEU A 186 7.58 15.04 -8.49
CA LEU A 186 6.16 15.32 -8.76
C LEU A 186 5.67 16.61 -8.11
N ASN A 187 6.56 17.36 -7.45
CA ASN A 187 6.23 18.59 -6.71
C ASN A 187 5.11 18.41 -5.68
N LEU A 188 5.14 17.31 -4.90
CA LEU A 188 4.17 17.02 -3.85
C LEU A 188 4.55 17.80 -2.59
N GLN A 189 3.67 18.69 -2.12
CA GLN A 189 3.95 19.60 -1.00
C GLN A 189 3.32 19.11 0.33
N HIS A 190 2.30 18.26 0.26
CA HIS A 190 1.52 17.76 1.38
C HIS A 190 1.65 16.25 1.55
N THR A 191 2.62 15.62 0.84
CA THR A 191 2.89 14.19 0.92
C THR A 191 4.23 13.97 1.63
N TYR A 192 4.21 13.18 2.70
CA TYR A 192 5.40 12.91 3.51
C TYR A 192 5.27 11.57 4.24
N VAL A 193 6.39 11.06 4.77
CA VAL A 193 6.39 9.93 5.70
C VAL A 193 6.14 10.46 7.11
N TYR A 194 5.18 9.86 7.81
CA TYR A 194 4.84 10.24 9.18
C TYR A 194 5.93 9.74 10.15
N GLU A 195 6.77 10.63 10.60
CA GLU A 195 7.88 10.34 11.53
C GLU A 195 7.74 11.08 12.88
N ASN A 196 7.11 12.25 12.86
CA ASN A 196 6.91 13.07 14.07
C ASN A 196 5.60 12.67 14.78
N ILE A 197 5.72 12.04 15.94
CA ILE A 197 4.56 11.60 16.75
C ILE A 197 3.70 12.74 17.28
N ASP A 198 4.21 13.96 17.28
CA ASP A 198 3.49 15.17 17.69
C ASP A 198 2.74 15.84 16.52
N ASP A 199 2.96 15.37 15.29
CA ASP A 199 2.21 15.86 14.12
C ASP A 199 0.74 15.46 14.21
N LYS A 200 -0.14 16.47 14.25
CA LYS A 200 -1.60 16.32 14.28
C LYS A 200 -2.27 16.71 12.96
N THR A 201 -1.46 16.92 11.90
CA THR A 201 -1.95 17.32 10.58
C THR A 201 -2.86 16.25 9.95
N PRO A 202 -2.48 14.94 9.93
CA PRO A 202 -3.34 13.96 9.32
C PRO A 202 -4.58 13.68 10.18
N LEU A 203 -5.72 13.48 9.50
CA LEU A 203 -6.94 13.10 10.20
C LEU A 203 -6.72 11.74 10.92
N PRO A 204 -7.06 11.65 12.22
CA PRO A 204 -6.92 10.42 12.98
C PRO A 204 -7.66 9.25 12.33
N LEU A 205 -7.05 8.06 12.32
CA LEU A 205 -7.68 6.84 11.85
C LEU A 205 -8.93 6.51 12.67
N THR A 206 -9.95 5.96 12.03
CA THR A 206 -11.15 5.50 12.73
C THR A 206 -11.36 4.00 12.61
N TYR A 207 -11.78 3.38 13.71
CA TYR A 207 -12.24 2.00 13.75
C TYR A 207 -13.63 1.97 14.41
N LYS A 208 -14.65 1.62 13.63
CA LYS A 208 -16.06 1.75 14.02
C LYS A 208 -16.35 3.20 14.43
N SER A 209 -16.78 3.44 15.67
CA SER A 209 -17.07 4.79 16.21
C SER A 209 -15.89 5.42 16.97
N LYS A 210 -14.73 4.74 17.04
CA LYS A 210 -13.58 5.18 17.83
C LYS A 210 -12.50 5.77 16.93
N GLN A 211 -11.99 6.96 17.28
CA GLN A 211 -10.74 7.46 16.74
C GLN A 211 -9.55 6.76 17.40
N LEU A 212 -8.57 6.35 16.62
CA LEU A 212 -7.36 5.70 17.10
C LEU A 212 -6.24 6.73 17.23
N GLN A 213 -5.62 6.76 18.40
CA GLN A 213 -4.43 7.55 18.68
C GLN A 213 -3.25 6.58 18.73
N ILE A 214 -2.61 6.38 17.56
CA ILE A 214 -1.53 5.41 17.37
C ILE A 214 -0.32 6.03 16.67
N PRO A 215 0.16 7.23 17.09
CA PRO A 215 1.25 7.92 16.43
C PRO A 215 2.58 7.16 16.47
N GLN A 216 2.90 6.44 17.57
CA GLN A 216 4.13 5.65 17.66
C GLN A 216 4.12 4.51 16.62
N TYR A 217 3.01 3.79 16.51
CA TYR A 217 2.86 2.75 15.51
C TYR A 217 3.02 3.33 14.09
N MET A 218 2.27 4.38 13.76
CA MET A 218 2.29 4.99 12.42
C MET A 218 3.68 5.52 12.04
N SER A 219 4.44 6.09 13.00
CA SER A 219 5.81 6.57 12.74
C SER A 219 6.83 5.45 12.52
N SER A 220 6.50 4.22 12.92
CA SER A 220 7.39 3.07 12.84
C SER A 220 7.20 2.18 11.60
N ILE A 221 6.24 2.53 10.73
CA ILE A 221 5.88 1.73 9.53
C ILE A 221 6.08 2.49 8.20
N PRO A 222 7.23 3.15 7.98
CA PRO A 222 7.43 4.05 6.84
C PRO A 222 7.29 3.35 5.47
N ALA A 223 7.64 2.07 5.39
CA ALA A 223 7.70 1.34 4.12
C ALA A 223 6.37 0.65 3.72
N GLU A 224 5.57 0.25 4.68
CA GLU A 224 4.32 -0.48 4.41
C GLU A 224 3.05 0.33 4.59
N GLY A 225 3.11 1.47 5.34
CA GLY A 225 1.89 2.19 5.68
C GLY A 225 2.03 3.63 6.15
N GLY A 226 3.24 4.17 6.26
CA GLY A 226 3.53 5.42 6.97
C GLY A 226 3.38 6.71 6.16
N ILE A 227 2.93 6.68 4.90
CA ILE A 227 2.73 7.92 4.14
C ILE A 227 1.43 8.62 4.54
N VAL A 228 1.53 9.94 4.67
CA VAL A 228 0.43 10.90 4.74
C VAL A 228 0.36 11.66 3.41
N SER A 229 -0.84 11.89 2.89
CA SER A 229 -1.05 12.64 1.64
C SER A 229 -2.47 13.21 1.56
N THR A 230 -2.76 14.04 0.56
CA THR A 230 -4.10 14.47 0.17
C THR A 230 -4.63 13.62 -0.99
N ALA A 231 -5.93 13.73 -1.28
CA ALA A 231 -6.53 13.03 -2.41
C ALA A 231 -5.96 13.52 -3.75
N GLN A 232 -5.71 14.83 -3.88
CA GLN A 232 -5.16 15.42 -5.10
C GLN A 232 -3.70 15.00 -5.33
N GLU A 233 -2.84 15.04 -4.30
CA GLU A 233 -1.44 14.62 -4.46
C GLU A 233 -1.30 13.12 -4.67
N SER A 234 -2.17 12.32 -4.02
CA SER A 234 -2.29 10.89 -4.32
C SER A 234 -2.70 10.65 -5.78
N MET A 235 -3.53 11.53 -6.38
CA MET A 235 -3.91 11.47 -7.80
C MET A 235 -2.73 11.80 -8.71
N VAL A 236 -1.92 12.82 -8.37
CA VAL A 236 -0.70 13.14 -9.11
C VAL A 236 0.24 11.94 -9.12
N PHE A 237 0.49 11.36 -7.94
CA PHE A 237 1.33 10.17 -7.83
C PHE A 237 0.78 8.98 -8.61
N LEU A 238 -0.50 8.64 -8.45
CA LEU A 238 -1.11 7.50 -9.13
C LEU A 238 -1.04 7.66 -10.66
N THR A 239 -1.32 8.84 -11.17
CA THR A 239 -1.24 9.14 -12.62
C THR A 239 0.19 8.95 -13.12
N ALA A 240 1.18 9.49 -12.41
CA ALA A 240 2.59 9.33 -12.75
C ALA A 240 3.06 7.86 -12.70
N PHE A 241 2.61 7.10 -11.70
CA PHE A 241 2.89 5.68 -11.53
C PHE A 241 2.34 4.85 -12.71
N ILE A 242 1.08 5.05 -13.06
CA ILE A 242 0.40 4.29 -14.13
C ILE A 242 0.98 4.65 -15.51
N ASN A 243 1.32 5.91 -15.74
CA ASN A 243 1.79 6.40 -17.05
C ASN A 243 3.30 6.23 -17.28
N GLY A 244 4.03 5.65 -16.31
CA GLY A 244 5.46 5.40 -16.45
C GLY A 244 6.32 6.69 -16.42
N GLN A 245 5.87 7.73 -15.71
CA GLN A 245 6.64 8.98 -15.56
C GLN A 245 7.78 8.83 -14.54
N LEU A 246 7.65 7.88 -13.61
CA LEU A 246 8.64 7.64 -12.55
C LEU A 246 9.64 6.53 -12.89
N PHE A 247 9.28 5.66 -13.82
CA PHE A 247 10.06 4.52 -14.32
C PHE A 247 9.53 4.09 -15.69
N PRO A 248 10.26 3.31 -16.51
CA PRO A 248 9.84 2.92 -17.84
C PRO A 248 8.50 2.18 -17.86
N LYS A 249 7.63 2.52 -18.81
CA LYS A 249 6.30 1.90 -18.96
C LYS A 249 6.37 0.37 -19.09
N LYS A 250 7.41 -0.17 -19.72
CA LYS A 250 7.65 -1.63 -19.80
C LYS A 250 7.73 -2.29 -18.43
N ASP A 251 8.34 -1.60 -17.43
CA ASP A 251 8.47 -2.14 -16.08
C ASP A 251 7.12 -2.13 -15.36
N PHE A 252 6.26 -1.14 -15.65
CA PHE A 252 4.87 -1.16 -15.17
C PHE A 252 4.09 -2.35 -15.74
N ASP A 253 4.26 -2.66 -17.02
CA ASP A 253 3.56 -3.77 -17.67
C ASP A 253 4.02 -5.11 -17.07
N GLU A 254 5.32 -5.27 -16.74
CA GLU A 254 5.88 -6.44 -16.03
C GLU A 254 5.22 -6.67 -14.66
N LEU A 255 4.87 -5.61 -13.92
CA LEU A 255 4.19 -5.74 -12.62
C LEU A 255 2.87 -6.53 -12.71
N MET A 256 2.24 -6.52 -13.89
CA MET A 256 0.90 -7.05 -14.14
C MET A 256 0.88 -8.36 -14.94
N GLU A 257 2.03 -8.91 -15.33
CA GLU A 257 2.10 -10.16 -16.12
C GLU A 257 1.49 -11.35 -15.39
N ASN A 258 1.70 -11.44 -14.09
CA ASN A 258 1.27 -12.54 -13.26
C ASN A 258 0.45 -12.07 -12.07
N TRP A 259 -0.80 -12.51 -12.02
CA TRP A 259 -1.72 -12.20 -10.93
C TRP A 259 -1.93 -13.42 -10.04
N ASN A 260 -1.62 -13.29 -8.77
CA ASN A 260 -1.88 -14.30 -7.76
C ASN A 260 -3.19 -14.00 -7.02
N PHE A 261 -4.06 -15.00 -6.92
CA PHE A 261 -5.33 -14.86 -6.20
C PHE A 261 -5.09 -14.79 -4.69
N LEU A 262 -5.47 -13.67 -4.07
CA LEU A 262 -5.16 -13.40 -2.67
C LEU A 262 -6.32 -13.69 -1.72
N LEU A 263 -7.55 -13.30 -2.05
CA LEU A 263 -8.66 -13.32 -1.08
C LEU A 263 -10.04 -13.47 -1.73
N LEU A 264 -10.94 -14.23 -1.06
CA LEU A 264 -12.38 -14.25 -1.22
C LEU A 264 -13.06 -13.63 0.03
N PRO A 265 -14.28 -13.06 -0.05
CA PRO A 265 -15.00 -12.65 -1.26
C PRO A 265 -14.45 -11.30 -1.77
N GLY A 266 -14.64 -11.03 -3.04
CA GLY A 266 -14.21 -9.78 -3.65
C GLY A 266 -13.08 -9.95 -4.66
N GLN A 267 -12.56 -11.17 -4.79
CA GLN A 267 -11.59 -11.55 -5.81
C GLN A 267 -10.44 -10.54 -5.89
N PHE A 268 -9.66 -10.47 -4.82
CA PHE A 268 -8.49 -9.64 -4.77
C PHE A 268 -7.28 -10.41 -5.33
N TYR A 269 -6.54 -9.80 -6.24
CA TYR A 269 -5.34 -10.38 -6.84
C TYR A 269 -4.14 -9.48 -6.59
N TYR A 270 -2.96 -10.08 -6.54
CA TYR A 270 -1.71 -9.37 -6.32
C TYR A 270 -0.70 -9.71 -7.42
N GLY A 271 -0.20 -8.69 -8.09
CA GLY A 271 0.91 -8.74 -9.03
C GLY A 271 2.23 -8.47 -8.33
N VAL A 272 3.20 -7.91 -9.02
CA VAL A 272 4.47 -7.50 -8.43
C VAL A 272 4.34 -6.07 -7.92
N GLY A 273 4.13 -5.88 -6.61
CA GLY A 273 4.01 -4.56 -6.00
C GLY A 273 2.72 -3.79 -6.30
N ILE A 274 1.71 -4.45 -6.86
CA ILE A 274 0.44 -3.83 -7.24
C ILE A 274 -0.72 -4.81 -7.05
N ALA A 275 -1.90 -4.28 -6.74
CA ALA A 275 -3.10 -5.07 -6.55
C ALA A 275 -4.11 -4.87 -7.68
N LYS A 276 -4.97 -5.87 -7.89
CA LYS A 276 -6.10 -5.81 -8.81
C LYS A 276 -7.37 -6.29 -8.11
N GLN A 277 -8.43 -5.50 -8.26
CA GLN A 277 -9.77 -5.86 -7.81
C GLN A 277 -10.75 -5.84 -8.98
N PRO A 278 -11.22 -7.01 -9.45
CA PRO A 278 -12.30 -7.07 -10.43
C PRO A 278 -13.56 -6.36 -9.92
N ILE A 279 -14.22 -5.61 -10.80
CA ILE A 279 -15.49 -4.95 -10.47
C ILE A 279 -16.71 -5.87 -10.60
N SER A 280 -16.52 -7.06 -11.16
CA SER A 280 -17.53 -8.09 -11.34
C SER A 280 -16.95 -9.47 -11.13
N LEU A 281 -17.70 -10.37 -10.49
CA LEU A 281 -17.31 -11.75 -10.26
C LEU A 281 -17.08 -12.54 -11.57
N CYS A 282 -17.68 -12.11 -12.67
CA CYS A 282 -17.61 -12.79 -13.97
C CYS A 282 -16.48 -12.28 -14.89
N SER A 283 -15.74 -11.24 -14.50
CA SER A 283 -14.75 -10.63 -15.39
C SER A 283 -13.46 -10.26 -14.68
N PHE A 284 -12.50 -11.19 -14.69
CA PHE A 284 -11.14 -10.91 -14.26
C PHE A 284 -10.46 -9.78 -15.07
N LYS A 285 -10.79 -9.65 -16.35
CA LYS A 285 -10.19 -8.63 -17.24
C LYS A 285 -10.53 -7.22 -16.80
N ASN A 286 -11.78 -7.00 -16.33
CA ASN A 286 -12.27 -5.69 -15.92
C ASN A 286 -12.04 -5.49 -14.42
N GLY A 287 -11.14 -4.59 -14.06
CA GLY A 287 -10.83 -4.38 -12.64
C GLY A 287 -10.07 -3.09 -12.38
N LEU A 288 -10.15 -2.69 -11.14
CA LEU A 288 -9.35 -1.61 -10.57
C LEU A 288 -7.92 -2.10 -10.37
N ILE A 289 -6.93 -1.32 -10.78
CA ILE A 289 -5.49 -1.58 -10.64
C ILE A 289 -4.91 -0.52 -9.72
N GLY A 290 -4.21 -0.91 -8.67
CA GLY A 290 -3.69 0.03 -7.66
C GLY A 290 -3.59 -0.61 -6.29
N HIS A 291 -4.01 0.10 -5.24
CA HIS A 291 -3.95 -0.46 -3.88
C HIS A 291 -5.03 0.11 -2.95
N TRP A 292 -5.47 -0.70 -1.99
CA TRP A 292 -6.24 -0.28 -0.82
C TRP A 292 -5.30 0.03 0.35
N GLY A 293 -5.70 0.96 1.20
CA GLY A 293 -5.10 1.19 2.51
C GLY A 293 -6.05 0.76 3.64
N GLN A 294 -5.54 0.11 4.67
CA GLN A 294 -6.34 -0.30 5.82
C GLN A 294 -6.98 0.90 6.56
N SER A 295 -6.46 2.10 6.37
CA SER A 295 -7.07 3.36 6.83
C SER A 295 -8.43 3.68 6.17
N GLY A 296 -8.83 2.93 5.14
CA GLY A 296 -9.94 3.26 4.24
C GLY A 296 -9.49 4.07 3.03
N ALA A 297 -8.18 4.31 2.88
CA ALA A 297 -7.58 4.97 1.72
C ALA A 297 -7.61 4.06 0.49
N PHE A 298 -7.60 4.67 -0.68
CA PHE A 298 -7.54 3.98 -1.95
C PHE A 298 -6.84 4.83 -3.01
N ALA A 299 -6.14 4.12 -3.91
CA ALA A 299 -5.56 4.68 -5.13
C ALA A 299 -5.70 3.64 -6.23
N PHE A 300 -6.60 3.88 -7.20
CA PHE A 300 -6.92 2.92 -8.25
C PHE A 300 -7.07 3.57 -9.61
N TYR A 301 -6.61 2.86 -10.62
CA TYR A 301 -6.87 3.12 -12.03
C TYR A 301 -7.84 2.07 -12.59
N TYR A 302 -8.81 2.50 -13.38
CA TYR A 302 -9.76 1.65 -14.10
C TYR A 302 -9.52 1.76 -15.61
N PRO A 303 -8.76 0.80 -16.21
CA PRO A 303 -8.31 0.91 -17.60
C PRO A 303 -9.44 0.99 -18.64
N GLN A 304 -10.58 0.31 -18.37
CA GLN A 304 -11.67 0.18 -19.33
C GLN A 304 -12.36 1.51 -19.68
N LYS A 305 -12.23 2.52 -18.83
CA LYS A 305 -12.80 3.85 -19.01
C LYS A 305 -11.78 4.96 -18.79
N ASP A 306 -10.51 4.59 -18.63
CA ASP A 306 -9.41 5.50 -18.38
C ASP A 306 -9.67 6.44 -17.18
N LEU A 307 -10.13 5.85 -16.06
CA LEU A 307 -10.52 6.58 -14.86
C LEU A 307 -9.57 6.30 -13.70
N TYR A 308 -9.19 7.36 -13.02
CA TYR A 308 -8.36 7.33 -11.81
C TYR A 308 -9.20 7.71 -10.59
N PHE A 309 -8.95 7.04 -9.47
CA PHE A 309 -9.66 7.24 -8.21
C PHE A 309 -8.67 7.27 -7.06
N THR A 310 -8.67 8.35 -6.28
CA THR A 310 -7.90 8.45 -5.04
C THR A 310 -8.76 9.05 -3.93
N GLY A 311 -8.47 8.72 -2.69
CA GLY A 311 -9.22 9.25 -1.57
C GLY A 311 -9.25 8.31 -0.37
N THR A 312 -10.15 8.60 0.55
CA THR A 312 -10.37 7.77 1.74
C THR A 312 -11.80 7.92 2.26
N VAL A 313 -12.28 6.89 2.94
CA VAL A 313 -13.46 6.97 3.82
C VAL A 313 -13.05 7.03 5.30
N ASN A 314 -11.77 7.16 5.56
CA ASN A 314 -11.11 7.25 6.88
C ASN A 314 -11.66 6.26 7.92
N GLN A 315 -11.92 5.03 7.50
CA GLN A 315 -12.48 3.97 8.33
C GLN A 315 -11.81 2.63 8.01
N ILE A 316 -11.17 2.01 9.00
CA ILE A 316 -10.43 0.75 8.86
C ILE A 316 -11.29 -0.37 8.24
N THR A 317 -12.57 -0.39 8.51
CA THR A 317 -13.51 -1.36 7.93
C THR A 317 -14.29 -0.80 6.72
N GLY A 318 -13.84 0.31 6.15
CA GLY A 318 -14.57 1.11 5.17
C GLY A 318 -14.45 0.67 3.71
N HIS A 319 -13.61 -0.30 3.37
CA HIS A 319 -13.32 -0.69 1.98
C HIS A 319 -14.57 -1.01 1.15
N SER A 320 -15.58 -1.65 1.75
CA SER A 320 -16.84 -1.94 1.05
C SER A 320 -17.66 -0.70 0.72
N VAL A 321 -17.52 0.38 1.49
CA VAL A 321 -18.17 1.66 1.22
C VAL A 321 -17.46 2.37 0.09
N ALA A 322 -16.12 2.47 0.17
CA ALA A 322 -15.29 3.05 -0.89
C ALA A 322 -15.46 2.29 -2.22
N GLY A 323 -15.44 0.96 -2.21
CA GLY A 323 -15.64 0.13 -3.40
C GLY A 323 -17.01 0.34 -4.05
N ARG A 324 -18.09 0.47 -3.25
CA ARG A 324 -19.43 0.80 -3.78
C ARG A 324 -19.48 2.22 -4.36
N LEU A 325 -18.82 3.19 -3.72
CA LEU A 325 -18.72 4.55 -4.21
C LEU A 325 -18.05 4.57 -5.59
N ILE A 326 -16.85 3.99 -5.71
CA ILE A 326 -16.13 3.86 -6.98
C ILE A 326 -16.98 3.15 -8.05
N SER A 327 -17.63 2.03 -7.69
CA SER A 327 -18.47 1.28 -8.63
C SER A 327 -19.68 2.07 -9.13
N LYS A 328 -20.29 2.90 -8.28
CA LYS A 328 -21.37 3.80 -8.69
C LYS A 328 -20.85 4.84 -9.68
N ILE A 329 -19.70 5.45 -9.41
CA ILE A 329 -19.11 6.47 -10.28
C ILE A 329 -18.75 5.90 -11.65
N ILE A 330 -18.12 4.72 -11.69
CA ILE A 330 -17.80 4.02 -12.95
C ILE A 330 -19.04 3.86 -13.85
N LYS A 331 -20.23 3.69 -13.28
CA LYS A 331 -21.48 3.55 -14.06
C LYS A 331 -21.97 4.87 -14.67
N HIS A 332 -21.54 6.00 -14.16
CA HIS A 332 -21.93 7.32 -14.68
C HIS A 332 -21.06 7.78 -15.86
N PHE A 333 -19.87 7.22 -16.00
CA PHE A 333 -19.03 7.41 -17.19
C PHE A 333 -19.33 6.37 -18.25
#